data_cd1e37f880027c76c27638de0fa0400c
#
_entry.id   cd1e37f880027c76c27638de0fa0400c
#
_cell.length_a   1.000
_cell.length_b   1.000
_cell.length_c   1.000
_cell.angle_alpha   90.00
_cell.angle_beta   90.00
_cell.angle_gamma   90.00
#
_symmetry.space_group_name_H-M   'P 1'
#
loop_
_entity.id
_entity.type
_entity.pdbx_description
1 polymer ?
#
loop_
_entity_poly.entity_id
_entity_poly.type
_entity_poly.pdbx_seq_one_letter_code
_entity_poly.pdbx_strand_id
1 'polypeptide(L)'
;MKASDVPPEVEFLPYDEAFLSLSWNWLTDPEIKALTMTPDFDRAAQARWYESLPGRGDYLIWGVRHAGRPVGVCGLKGIAEGAGEYWGYIGEKSCWGRGIGGRMVGFVEEAARGRGLERLWLKVWDRNPRARRLYERLGFRLDRVEGDVVILSKPLY
;
A
#
# COMPACT_ATOMS: atom_id res chain seq x y z
N MET A 1 -1.24 15.64 28.17
CA MET A 1 -2.10 15.33 27.01
C MET A 1 -3.38 14.69 27.50
N LYS A 2 -4.50 15.18 27.07
CA LYS A 2 -5.78 14.57 27.39
C LYS A 2 -5.95 13.29 26.56
N ALA A 3 -6.71 12.31 27.06
CA ALA A 3 -6.96 11.07 26.32
C ALA A 3 -7.53 11.32 24.93
N SER A 4 -8.38 12.37 24.78
CA SER A 4 -8.98 12.76 23.50
C SER A 4 -7.97 13.36 22.51
N ASP A 5 -6.76 13.74 22.97
CA ASP A 5 -5.73 14.32 22.13
C ASP A 5 -4.76 13.25 21.59
N VAL A 6 -4.90 12.00 22.01
CA VAL A 6 -4.11 10.88 21.52
C VAL A 6 -4.63 10.52 20.11
N PRO A 7 -3.77 10.57 19.07
CA PRO A 7 -4.22 10.18 17.74
C PRO A 7 -4.72 8.73 17.71
N PRO A 8 -5.77 8.43 16.95
CA PRO A 8 -6.22 7.05 16.78
C PRO A 8 -5.07 6.16 16.27
N GLU A 9 -4.98 4.98 16.81
CA GLU A 9 -3.94 4.04 16.46
C GLU A 9 -4.16 3.46 15.06
N VAL A 10 -3.07 3.31 14.32
CA VAL A 10 -3.04 2.58 13.05
C VAL A 10 -2.46 1.21 13.34
N GLU A 11 -3.19 0.16 12.98
CA GLU A 11 -2.78 -1.22 13.20
C GLU A 11 -2.61 -1.94 11.88
N PHE A 12 -1.65 -2.85 11.85
CA PHE A 12 -1.34 -3.67 10.67
C PHE A 12 -1.59 -5.12 11.03
N LEU A 13 -2.49 -5.76 10.29
CA LEU A 13 -3.02 -7.08 10.60
C LEU A 13 -2.79 -8.03 9.44
N PRO A 14 -2.77 -9.35 9.71
CA PRO A 14 -2.75 -10.31 8.60
C PRO A 14 -3.91 -10.05 7.64
N TYR A 15 -3.62 -10.14 6.35
CA TYR A 15 -4.63 -9.98 5.31
C TYR A 15 -5.46 -11.27 5.24
N ASP A 16 -6.74 -11.16 5.55
CA ASP A 16 -7.66 -12.29 5.67
C ASP A 16 -8.88 -12.14 4.75
N GLU A 17 -9.83 -13.06 4.85
CA GLU A 17 -11.02 -13.05 4.03
C GLU A 17 -11.88 -11.79 4.25
N ALA A 18 -11.88 -11.23 5.44
CA ALA A 18 -12.60 -9.99 5.72
C ALA A 18 -12.00 -8.83 4.93
N PHE A 19 -10.67 -8.70 4.92
CA PHE A 19 -9.99 -7.71 4.10
C PHE A 19 -10.16 -7.99 2.61
N LEU A 20 -10.18 -9.25 2.19
CA LEU A 20 -10.41 -9.62 0.80
C LEU A 20 -11.78 -9.10 0.30
N SER A 21 -12.82 -9.29 1.09
CA SER A 21 -14.16 -8.80 0.76
C SER A 21 -14.21 -7.28 0.69
N LEU A 22 -13.58 -6.60 1.64
CA LEU A 22 -13.49 -5.14 1.62
C LEU A 22 -12.68 -4.64 0.43
N SER A 23 -11.59 -5.31 0.08
CA SER A 23 -10.77 -4.97 -1.08
C SER A 23 -11.57 -5.01 -2.36
N TRP A 24 -12.47 -5.98 -2.51
CA TRP A 24 -13.36 -6.03 -3.65
C TRP A 24 -14.18 -4.74 -3.75
N ASN A 25 -14.80 -4.33 -2.63
CA ASN A 25 -15.62 -3.11 -2.61
C ASN A 25 -14.79 -1.86 -2.89
N TRP A 26 -13.59 -1.78 -2.29
CA TRP A 26 -12.72 -0.62 -2.46
C TRP A 26 -12.19 -0.51 -3.89
N LEU A 27 -11.68 -1.61 -4.46
CA LEU A 27 -11.03 -1.60 -5.77
C LEU A 27 -12.02 -1.59 -6.94
N THR A 28 -13.30 -1.81 -6.70
CA THR A 28 -14.34 -1.62 -7.69
C THR A 28 -14.94 -0.22 -7.68
N ASP A 29 -14.61 0.60 -6.68
CA ASP A 29 -14.91 2.02 -6.70
C ASP A 29 -14.12 2.68 -7.84
N PRO A 30 -14.77 3.40 -8.78
CA PRO A 30 -14.08 3.93 -9.96
C PRO A 30 -12.91 4.86 -9.64
N GLU A 31 -13.03 5.68 -8.60
CA GLU A 31 -11.98 6.61 -8.22
C GLU A 31 -10.77 5.88 -7.65
N ILE A 32 -10.98 4.96 -6.71
CA ILE A 32 -9.90 4.19 -6.10
C ILE A 32 -9.24 3.32 -7.16
N LYS A 33 -10.03 2.69 -8.02
CA LYS A 33 -9.52 1.86 -9.11
C LYS A 33 -8.60 2.65 -10.03
N ALA A 34 -8.98 3.87 -10.39
CA ALA A 34 -8.16 4.73 -11.24
C ALA A 34 -6.87 5.16 -10.52
N LEU A 35 -6.98 5.63 -9.27
CA LEU A 35 -5.83 6.11 -8.51
C LEU A 35 -4.80 5.01 -8.23
N THR A 36 -5.25 3.76 -8.08
CA THR A 36 -4.37 2.62 -7.83
C THR A 36 -3.90 1.95 -9.12
N MET A 37 -4.37 2.40 -10.27
CA MET A 37 -4.07 1.78 -11.57
C MET A 37 -4.46 0.30 -11.60
N THR A 38 -5.54 -0.05 -10.91
CA THR A 38 -6.02 -1.43 -10.81
C THR A 38 -6.73 -1.81 -12.11
N PRO A 39 -6.30 -2.89 -12.79
CA PRO A 39 -7.00 -3.36 -13.98
C PRO A 39 -8.34 -3.99 -13.61
N ASP A 40 -9.21 -4.19 -14.59
CA ASP A 40 -10.45 -4.93 -14.38
C ASP A 40 -10.13 -6.36 -13.92
N PHE A 41 -10.90 -6.81 -12.95
CA PHE A 41 -10.77 -8.16 -12.43
C PHE A 41 -12.14 -8.68 -11.97
N ASP A 42 -12.31 -9.99 -12.00
CA ASP A 42 -13.53 -10.62 -11.51
C ASP A 42 -13.28 -11.37 -10.19
N ARG A 43 -14.35 -11.87 -9.60
CA ARG A 43 -14.26 -12.59 -8.33
C ARG A 43 -13.39 -13.84 -8.41
N ALA A 44 -13.43 -14.54 -9.55
CA ALA A 44 -12.61 -15.74 -9.74
C ALA A 44 -11.12 -15.39 -9.76
N ALA A 45 -10.76 -14.31 -10.46
CA ALA A 45 -9.37 -13.84 -10.50
C ALA A 45 -8.89 -13.42 -9.10
N GLN A 46 -9.74 -12.73 -8.34
CA GLN A 46 -9.40 -12.32 -6.98
C GLN A 46 -9.19 -13.54 -6.08
N ALA A 47 -10.05 -14.55 -6.19
CA ALA A 47 -9.94 -15.76 -5.40
C ALA A 47 -8.63 -16.50 -5.70
N ARG A 48 -8.27 -16.63 -6.97
CA ARG A 48 -7.00 -17.26 -7.37
C ARG A 48 -5.80 -16.52 -6.83
N TRP A 49 -5.83 -15.18 -6.88
CA TRP A 49 -4.77 -14.35 -6.32
C TRP A 49 -4.62 -14.58 -4.83
N TYR A 50 -5.74 -14.55 -4.09
CA TYR A 50 -5.73 -14.73 -2.64
C TYR A 50 -5.19 -16.12 -2.26
N GLU A 51 -5.61 -17.16 -2.96
CA GLU A 51 -5.14 -18.53 -2.72
C GLU A 51 -3.64 -18.69 -2.99
N SER A 52 -3.07 -17.86 -3.87
CA SER A 52 -1.65 -17.91 -4.20
C SER A 52 -0.75 -17.29 -3.12
N LEU A 53 -1.29 -16.45 -2.23
CA LEU A 53 -0.48 -15.67 -1.30
C LEU A 53 0.36 -16.50 -0.33
N PRO A 54 -0.16 -17.59 0.30
CA PRO A 54 0.64 -18.34 1.28
C PRO A 54 1.93 -18.97 0.71
N GLY A 55 1.94 -19.27 -0.59
CA GLY A 55 3.10 -19.88 -1.22
C GLY A 55 4.11 -18.90 -1.79
N ARG A 56 3.88 -17.58 -1.66
CA ARG A 56 4.71 -16.56 -2.29
C ARG A 56 5.73 -15.98 -1.32
N GLY A 57 7.01 -16.29 -1.54
CA GLY A 57 8.10 -15.70 -0.78
C GLY A 57 8.47 -14.28 -1.22
N ASP A 58 7.96 -13.85 -2.38
CA ASP A 58 8.23 -12.53 -2.96
C ASP A 58 7.12 -11.50 -2.68
N TYR A 59 6.18 -11.82 -1.79
CA TYR A 59 4.97 -11.03 -1.59
C TYR A 59 4.62 -10.95 -0.10
N LEU A 60 4.44 -9.73 0.41
CA LEU A 60 3.94 -9.48 1.76
C LEU A 60 2.74 -8.55 1.67
N ILE A 61 1.74 -8.78 2.51
CA ILE A 61 0.51 -7.99 2.49
C ILE A 61 -0.09 -7.90 3.89
N TRP A 62 -0.62 -6.74 4.23
CA TRP A 62 -1.29 -6.50 5.51
C TRP A 62 -2.57 -5.72 5.29
N GLY A 63 -3.57 -6.02 6.11
CA GLY A 63 -4.73 -5.15 6.27
C GLY A 63 -4.39 -4.00 7.20
N VAL A 64 -4.95 -2.83 6.93
CA VAL A 64 -4.73 -1.62 7.73
C VAL A 64 -6.01 -1.25 8.45
N ARG A 65 -5.92 -1.07 9.77
CA ARG A 65 -7.04 -0.67 10.62
C ARG A 65 -6.72 0.65 11.31
N HIS A 66 -7.68 1.54 11.34
CA HIS A 66 -7.55 2.84 11.99
C HIS A 66 -8.75 3.05 12.91
N ALA A 67 -8.49 3.36 14.18
CA ALA A 67 -9.53 3.54 15.20
C ALA A 67 -10.51 2.35 15.25
N GLY A 68 -9.99 1.14 15.14
CA GLY A 68 -10.78 -0.09 15.20
C GLY A 68 -11.51 -0.46 13.92
N ARG A 69 -11.34 0.29 12.82
CA ARG A 69 -12.02 0.03 11.53
C ARG A 69 -11.02 -0.35 10.45
N PRO A 70 -11.30 -1.39 9.65
CA PRO A 70 -10.50 -1.64 8.44
C PRO A 70 -10.62 -0.47 7.47
N VAL A 71 -9.51 0.06 7.00
CA VAL A 71 -9.50 1.26 6.14
C VAL A 71 -8.67 1.10 4.88
N GLY A 72 -7.80 0.11 4.80
CA GLY A 72 -6.93 -0.02 3.64
C GLY A 72 -6.10 -1.29 3.64
N VAL A 73 -5.17 -1.34 2.71
CA VAL A 73 -4.28 -2.48 2.50
C VAL A 73 -2.92 -1.93 2.10
N CYS A 74 -1.85 -2.57 2.57
CA CYS A 74 -0.51 -2.25 2.11
C CYS A 74 0.33 -3.52 1.97
N GLY A 75 1.39 -3.43 1.21
CA GLY A 75 2.22 -4.59 0.98
C GLY A 75 3.53 -4.30 0.28
N LEU A 76 4.23 -5.38 0.06
CA LEU A 76 5.52 -5.39 -0.61
C LEU A 76 5.49 -6.57 -1.58
N LYS A 77 5.82 -6.33 -2.84
CA LYS A 77 5.78 -7.38 -3.87
C LYS A 77 7.02 -7.33 -4.76
N GLY A 78 7.21 -8.37 -5.56
CA GLY A 78 8.35 -8.46 -6.44
C GLY A 78 9.68 -8.41 -5.72
N ILE A 79 9.74 -9.02 -4.52
CA ILE A 79 10.95 -9.00 -3.70
C ILE A 79 12.03 -9.81 -4.38
N ALA A 80 13.09 -9.13 -4.83
CA ALA A 80 14.21 -9.75 -5.52
C ALA A 80 15.42 -8.81 -5.50
N GLU A 81 16.62 -9.39 -5.43
CA GLU A 81 17.88 -8.67 -5.60
C GLU A 81 18.01 -7.44 -4.67
N GLY A 82 17.56 -7.57 -3.44
CA GLY A 82 17.66 -6.51 -2.44
C GLY A 82 16.65 -5.38 -2.60
N ALA A 83 15.65 -5.53 -3.45
CA ALA A 83 14.63 -4.52 -3.68
C ALA A 83 13.23 -5.11 -3.62
N GLY A 84 12.24 -4.27 -3.38
CA GLY A 84 10.84 -4.65 -3.44
C GLY A 84 9.95 -3.48 -3.79
N GLU A 85 8.79 -3.77 -4.34
CA GLU A 85 7.80 -2.75 -4.70
C GLU A 85 6.83 -2.53 -3.56
N TYR A 86 6.85 -1.30 -2.99
CA TYR A 86 5.79 -0.87 -2.07
C TYR A 86 4.50 -0.64 -2.85
N TRP A 87 3.39 -1.07 -2.26
CA TRP A 87 2.07 -0.71 -2.76
C TRP A 87 1.11 -0.57 -1.59
N GLY A 88 0.09 0.26 -1.77
CA GLY A 88 -0.89 0.44 -0.72
C GLY A 88 -1.99 1.41 -1.15
N TYR A 89 -3.14 1.29 -0.51
CA TYR A 89 -4.23 2.23 -0.72
C TYR A 89 -5.10 2.31 0.53
N ILE A 90 -5.77 3.45 0.68
CA ILE A 90 -6.78 3.67 1.70
C ILE A 90 -8.13 3.61 1.01
N GLY A 91 -8.92 2.57 1.33
CA GLY A 91 -10.22 2.34 0.72
C GLY A 91 -11.33 3.19 1.31
N GLU A 92 -11.18 3.64 2.56
CA GLU A 92 -12.14 4.52 3.22
C GLU A 92 -11.79 5.96 2.93
N LYS A 93 -12.52 6.59 2.02
CA LYS A 93 -12.22 7.96 1.55
C LYS A 93 -12.25 8.99 2.69
N SER A 94 -13.07 8.78 3.71
CA SER A 94 -13.14 9.64 4.88
C SER A 94 -11.82 9.68 5.68
N CYS A 95 -10.95 8.71 5.45
CA CYS A 95 -9.65 8.61 6.11
C CYS A 95 -8.51 9.24 5.30
N TRP A 96 -8.80 9.74 4.10
CA TRP A 96 -7.78 10.39 3.29
C TRP A 96 -7.32 11.70 3.94
N GLY A 97 -6.03 12.00 3.82
CA GLY A 97 -5.46 13.23 4.36
C GLY A 97 -5.25 13.24 5.86
N ARG A 98 -5.26 12.08 6.51
CA ARG A 98 -5.08 11.95 7.97
C ARG A 98 -3.73 11.37 8.40
N GLY A 99 -2.78 11.26 7.47
CA GLY A 99 -1.45 10.75 7.77
C GLY A 99 -1.32 9.24 7.81
N ILE A 100 -2.39 8.50 7.49
CA ILE A 100 -2.36 7.03 7.53
C ILE A 100 -1.41 6.48 6.45
N GLY A 101 -1.40 7.09 5.27
CA GLY A 101 -0.53 6.66 4.17
C GLY A 101 0.95 6.68 4.56
N GLY A 102 1.39 7.71 5.28
CA GLY A 102 2.77 7.78 5.78
C GLY A 102 3.10 6.68 6.78
N ARG A 103 2.13 6.33 7.63
CA ARG A 103 2.28 5.22 8.58
C ARG A 103 2.38 3.87 7.86
N MET A 104 1.62 3.71 6.77
CA MET A 104 1.69 2.50 5.94
C MET A 104 3.07 2.32 5.32
N VAL A 105 3.61 3.37 4.72
CA VAL A 105 4.95 3.32 4.14
C VAL A 105 5.99 3.00 5.21
N GLY A 106 5.93 3.67 6.35
CA GLY A 106 6.88 3.43 7.45
C GLY A 106 6.87 1.98 7.94
N PHE A 107 5.69 1.41 8.06
CA PHE A 107 5.54 0.00 8.46
C PHE A 107 6.18 -0.95 7.43
N VAL A 108 5.91 -0.74 6.16
CA VAL A 108 6.45 -1.59 5.10
C VAL A 108 7.98 -1.41 4.97
N GLU A 109 8.49 -0.19 5.18
CA GLU A 109 9.94 0.04 5.22
C GLU A 109 10.61 -0.79 6.29
N GLU A 110 10.04 -0.83 7.50
CA GLU A 110 10.59 -1.63 8.58
C GLU A 110 10.56 -3.12 8.26
N ALA A 111 9.48 -3.60 7.66
CA ALA A 111 9.38 -4.98 7.22
C ALA A 111 10.43 -5.30 6.14
N ALA A 112 10.66 -4.37 5.22
CA ALA A 112 11.66 -4.52 4.17
C ALA A 112 13.08 -4.57 4.75
N ARG A 113 13.39 -3.71 5.71
CA ARG A 113 14.68 -3.75 6.41
C ARG A 113 14.88 -5.06 7.15
N GLY A 114 13.83 -5.57 7.79
CA GLY A 114 13.87 -6.87 8.47
C GLY A 114 14.14 -8.04 7.53
N ARG A 115 13.83 -7.88 6.24
CA ARG A 115 14.13 -8.87 5.20
C ARG A 115 15.48 -8.62 4.52
N GLY A 116 16.25 -7.64 4.98
CA GLY A 116 17.54 -7.31 4.39
C GLY A 116 17.48 -6.57 3.07
N LEU A 117 16.34 -5.97 2.73
CA LEU A 117 16.24 -5.23 1.49
C LEU A 117 16.96 -3.89 1.61
N GLU A 118 17.55 -3.45 0.51
CA GLU A 118 18.34 -2.23 0.46
C GLU A 118 17.58 -1.08 -0.17
N ARG A 119 16.51 -1.38 -0.94
CA ARG A 119 15.77 -0.38 -1.70
C ARG A 119 14.30 -0.73 -1.82
N LEU A 120 13.47 0.29 -1.72
CA LEU A 120 12.06 0.23 -2.10
C LEU A 120 11.84 1.04 -3.37
N TRP A 121 10.89 0.61 -4.18
CA TRP A 121 10.39 1.38 -5.31
C TRP A 121 8.87 1.28 -5.34
N LEU A 122 8.23 2.16 -6.08
CA LEU A 122 6.79 2.18 -6.21
C LEU A 122 6.37 2.79 -7.53
N LYS A 123 5.14 2.52 -7.92
CA LYS A 123 4.48 3.12 -9.07
C LYS A 123 3.40 4.07 -8.59
N VAL A 124 3.30 5.23 -9.19
CA VAL A 124 2.23 6.18 -8.92
C VAL A 124 1.71 6.72 -10.25
N TRP A 125 0.39 6.82 -10.35
CA TRP A 125 -0.25 7.39 -11.53
C TRP A 125 0.06 8.89 -11.61
N ASP A 126 0.40 9.41 -12.78
CA ASP A 126 0.78 10.81 -12.94
C ASP A 126 -0.36 11.78 -12.59
N ARG A 127 -1.60 11.29 -12.61
CA ARG A 127 -2.77 12.06 -12.18
C ARG A 127 -3.13 11.85 -10.70
N ASN A 128 -2.20 11.35 -9.91
CA ASN A 128 -2.35 11.21 -8.47
C ASN A 128 -1.28 12.05 -7.75
N PRO A 129 -1.38 13.39 -7.84
CA PRO A 129 -0.36 14.26 -7.25
C PRO A 129 -0.29 14.18 -5.73
N ARG A 130 -1.41 13.85 -5.07
CA ARG A 130 -1.45 13.68 -3.61
C ARG A 130 -0.52 12.56 -3.16
N ALA A 131 -0.62 11.40 -3.78
CA ALA A 131 0.24 10.26 -3.46
C ALA A 131 1.70 10.57 -3.80
N ARG A 132 1.95 11.15 -4.96
CA ARG A 132 3.32 11.52 -5.35
C ARG A 132 3.96 12.47 -4.33
N ARG A 133 3.25 13.49 -3.88
CA ARG A 133 3.77 14.43 -2.87
C ARG A 133 4.05 13.72 -1.54
N LEU A 134 3.20 12.81 -1.14
CA LEU A 134 3.42 12.00 0.06
C LEU A 134 4.72 11.21 -0.05
N TYR A 135 4.90 10.48 -1.14
CA TYR A 135 6.09 9.66 -1.32
C TYR A 135 7.36 10.51 -1.40
N GLU A 136 7.33 11.64 -2.08
CA GLU A 136 8.47 12.56 -2.14
C GLU A 136 8.84 13.09 -0.76
N ARG A 137 7.85 13.43 0.07
CA ARG A 137 8.10 13.85 1.46
C ARG A 137 8.73 12.73 2.30
N LEU A 138 8.45 11.48 1.96
CA LEU A 138 9.00 10.34 2.68
C LEU A 138 10.36 9.90 2.15
N GLY A 139 10.93 10.64 1.21
CA GLY A 139 12.28 10.40 0.72
C GLY A 139 12.37 9.63 -0.59
N PHE A 140 11.24 9.28 -1.20
CA PHE A 140 11.25 8.68 -2.53
C PHE A 140 11.62 9.72 -3.57
N ARG A 141 12.40 9.31 -4.57
CA ARG A 141 12.85 10.17 -5.65
C ARG A 141 12.51 9.56 -6.99
N LEU A 142 12.39 10.42 -8.01
CA LEU A 142 12.08 9.99 -9.37
C LEU A 142 13.16 9.05 -9.89
N ASP A 143 12.76 7.86 -10.30
CA ASP A 143 13.60 6.89 -10.98
C ASP A 143 13.39 7.02 -12.50
N ARG A 144 12.15 6.82 -12.96
CA ARG A 144 11.81 6.95 -14.37
C ARG A 144 10.30 7.15 -14.55
N VAL A 145 9.92 7.52 -15.77
CA VAL A 145 8.53 7.66 -16.18
C VAL A 145 8.26 6.69 -17.33
N GLU A 146 7.20 5.91 -17.22
CA GLU A 146 6.75 4.98 -18.25
C GLU A 146 5.30 5.32 -18.61
N GLY A 147 5.10 6.10 -19.68
CA GLY A 147 3.78 6.58 -20.07
C GLY A 147 3.19 7.49 -19.00
N ASP A 148 2.04 7.13 -18.46
CA ASP A 148 1.36 7.84 -17.37
C ASP A 148 1.70 7.29 -15.98
N VAL A 149 2.70 6.40 -15.89
CA VAL A 149 3.16 5.82 -14.64
C VAL A 149 4.51 6.43 -14.26
N VAL A 150 4.58 6.96 -13.05
CA VAL A 150 5.81 7.52 -12.47
C VAL A 150 6.38 6.49 -11.50
N ILE A 151 7.66 6.15 -11.67
CA ILE A 151 8.33 5.19 -10.80
C ILE A 151 9.29 5.96 -9.90
N LEU A 152 9.08 5.82 -8.59
CA LEU A 152 9.90 6.44 -7.56
C LEU A 152 10.63 5.35 -6.80
N SER A 153 11.78 5.68 -6.25
CA SER A 153 12.56 4.74 -5.43
C SER A 153 13.21 5.44 -4.26
N LYS A 154 13.59 4.63 -3.26
CA LYS A 154 14.19 5.11 -2.03
C LYS A 154 15.18 4.08 -1.50
N PRO A 155 16.43 4.46 -1.18
CA PRO A 155 17.34 3.59 -0.46
C PRO A 155 16.88 3.46 0.99
N LEU A 156 17.08 2.27 1.57
CA LEU A 156 16.68 1.99 2.95
C LEU A 156 17.81 2.22 3.96
N TYR A 157 18.99 2.54 3.47
CA TYR A 157 20.17 2.83 4.29
C TYR A 157 20.91 4.06 3.81
#